data_ceab9a6aefb053a0325cbf156bc39cfc
#
_entry.id   ceab9a6aefb053a0325cbf156bc39cfc
#
_cell.length_a   1.000
_cell.length_b   1.000
_cell.length_c   1.000
_cell.angle_alpha   90.00
_cell.angle_beta   90.00
_cell.angle_gamma   90.00
#
_symmetry.space_group_name_H-M   'P 1'
#
loop_
_entity.id
_entity.type
_entity.pdbx_description
1 polymer ?
#
loop_
_entity_poly.entity_id
_entity_poly.type
_entity_poly.pdbx_seq_one_letter_code
_entity_poly.pdbx_strand_id
1 'polypeptide(L)' 'MKSIQDVKSVHETRLMELPDVVSVGIGLNESGDAAVIVGLARENPATRVLIPQRLEEYPVVVRIIGSVKAK' A
#
# COMPACT_ATOMS: atom_id res chain seq x y z
N MET A 1 14.83 0.48 15.37
CA MET A 1 14.26 -0.01 14.11
C MET A 1 12.79 -0.37 14.35
N LYS A 2 11.91 0.15 13.52
CA LYS A 2 10.49 -0.12 13.68
C LYS A 2 10.10 -1.40 12.96
N SER A 3 9.14 -2.11 13.51
CA SER A 3 8.60 -3.26 12.82
C SER A 3 7.77 -2.79 11.63
N ILE A 4 7.55 -3.70 10.68
CA ILE A 4 6.74 -3.35 9.52
C ILE A 4 5.31 -3.00 9.92
N GLN A 5 4.80 -3.62 11.00
CA GLN A 5 3.47 -3.28 11.48
C GLN A 5 3.43 -1.86 12.03
N ASP A 6 4.47 -1.44 12.73
CA ASP A 6 4.54 -0.07 13.23
C ASP A 6 4.59 0.92 12.08
N VAL A 7 5.40 0.63 11.07
CA VAL A 7 5.53 1.50 9.91
C VAL A 7 4.18 1.58 9.18
N LYS A 8 3.54 0.44 8.98
CA LYS A 8 2.24 0.42 8.33
C LYS A 8 1.23 1.25 9.12
N SER A 9 1.19 1.07 10.45
CA SER A 9 0.21 1.78 11.27
C SER A 9 0.40 3.29 11.22
N VAL A 10 1.65 3.73 11.22
CA VAL A 10 1.96 5.15 11.18
C VAL A 10 1.48 5.78 9.88
N HIS A 11 1.60 5.06 8.77
CA HIS A 11 1.33 5.62 7.46
C HIS A 11 -0.04 5.24 6.90
N GLU A 12 -0.73 4.31 7.54
CA GLU A 12 -1.95 3.74 6.99
C GLU A 12 -3.03 4.79 6.75
N THR A 13 -3.28 5.64 7.74
CA THR A 13 -4.34 6.64 7.62
C THR A 13 -4.08 7.56 6.44
N ARG A 14 -2.83 8.01 6.30
CA ARG A 14 -2.47 8.89 5.20
C ARG A 14 -2.67 8.21 3.86
N LEU A 15 -2.25 6.96 3.76
CA LEU A 15 -2.38 6.23 2.49
C LEU A 15 -3.84 6.00 2.15
N MET A 16 -4.65 5.67 3.14
CA MET A 16 -6.07 5.41 2.90
C MET A 16 -6.83 6.67 2.47
N GLU A 17 -6.27 7.84 2.71
CA GLU A 17 -6.89 9.09 2.26
C GLU A 17 -6.66 9.37 0.79
N LEU A 18 -5.73 8.67 0.16
CA LEU A 18 -5.45 8.90 -1.25
C LEU A 18 -6.59 8.33 -2.11
N PRO A 19 -6.86 9.00 -3.26
CA PRO A 19 -7.93 8.52 -4.15
C PRO A 19 -7.67 7.08 -4.60
N ASP A 20 -8.72 6.28 -4.64
CA ASP A 20 -8.72 4.91 -5.11
C ASP A 20 -7.93 3.93 -4.24
N VAL A 21 -7.36 4.36 -3.12
CA VAL A 21 -6.74 3.43 -2.19
C VAL A 21 -7.84 2.79 -1.36
N VAL A 22 -7.94 1.46 -1.44
CA VAL A 22 -8.99 0.71 -0.76
C VAL A 22 -8.44 -0.22 0.31
N SER A 23 -7.14 -0.43 0.34
CA SER A 23 -6.56 -1.27 1.39
C SER A 23 -5.10 -0.94 1.58
N VAL A 24 -4.62 -1.17 2.79
CA VAL A 24 -3.21 -1.09 3.14
C VAL A 24 -2.94 -2.30 4.01
N GLY A 25 -2.00 -3.13 3.62
CA GLY A 25 -1.70 -4.35 4.35
C GLY A 25 -0.22 -4.67 4.33
N ILE A 26 0.10 -5.86 4.77
CA ILE A 26 1.46 -6.35 4.83
C ILE A 26 1.54 -7.63 4.02
N GLY A 27 2.56 -7.75 3.22
CA GLY A 27 2.78 -8.95 2.43
C GLY A 27 4.24 -9.05 2.03
N LEU A 28 4.50 -9.77 0.95
CA LEU A 28 5.85 -9.95 0.43
C LEU A 28 5.95 -9.32 -0.94
N ASN A 29 7.11 -8.73 -1.24
CA ASN A 29 7.36 -8.26 -2.59
C ASN A 29 7.89 -9.42 -3.44
N GLU A 30 8.28 -9.11 -4.66
CA GLU A 30 8.74 -10.15 -5.59
C GLU A 30 10.00 -10.84 -5.10
N SER A 31 10.78 -10.16 -4.32
CA SER A 31 12.02 -10.74 -3.78
C SER A 31 11.78 -11.54 -2.52
N GLY A 32 10.55 -11.59 -2.02
CA GLY A 32 10.24 -12.31 -0.80
C GLY A 32 10.47 -11.50 0.47
N ASP A 33 10.72 -10.20 0.35
CA ASP A 33 10.91 -9.34 1.51
C ASP A 33 9.57 -8.80 2.00
N ALA A 34 9.49 -8.58 3.31
CA ALA A 34 8.30 -7.98 3.90
C ALA A 34 8.08 -6.59 3.29
N ALA A 35 6.85 -6.31 2.92
CA ALA A 35 6.50 -5.07 2.24
C ALA A 35 5.15 -4.58 2.68
N VAL A 36 4.94 -3.27 2.56
CA VAL A 36 3.62 -2.68 2.75
C VAL A 36 2.90 -2.75 1.40
N ILE A 37 1.73 -3.35 1.40
CA ILE A 37 0.96 -3.57 0.17
C ILE A 37 -0.17 -2.55 0.15
N VAL A 38 -0.18 -1.71 -0.88
CA VAL A 38 -1.24 -0.73 -1.06
C VAL A 38 -2.13 -1.20 -2.20
N GLY A 39 -3.41 -1.41 -1.92
CA GLY A 39 -4.37 -1.87 -2.92
C GLY A 39 -5.16 -0.72 -3.48
N LEU A 40 -5.23 -0.63 -4.79
CA LEU A 40 -6.01 0.39 -5.49
C LEU A 40 -7.22 -0.26 -6.12
N ALA A 41 -8.35 0.45 -6.09
CA ALA A 41 -9.55 -0.01 -6.75
C ALA A 41 -9.37 -0.03 -8.27
N ARG A 42 -8.54 0.89 -8.78
CA ARG A 42 -8.25 0.95 -10.21
C ARG A 42 -6.94 1.70 -10.39
N GLU A 43 -6.40 1.59 -11.58
CA GLU A 43 -5.19 2.32 -11.90
C GLU A 43 -5.43 3.82 -11.80
N ASN A 44 -4.59 4.51 -11.07
CA ASN A 44 -4.68 5.95 -10.89
C ASN A 44 -3.27 6.50 -10.83
N PRO A 45 -2.72 6.95 -11.97
CA PRO A 45 -1.34 7.41 -11.99
C PRO A 45 -1.07 8.56 -11.03
N ALA A 46 -2.04 9.46 -10.84
CA ALA A 46 -1.87 10.57 -9.92
C ALA A 46 -1.70 10.07 -8.49
N THR A 47 -2.47 9.06 -8.10
CA THR A 47 -2.34 8.48 -6.76
C THR A 47 -1.04 7.70 -6.65
N ARG A 48 -0.66 6.95 -7.69
CA ARG A 48 0.59 6.19 -7.65
C ARG A 48 1.78 7.08 -7.36
N VAL A 49 1.80 8.27 -7.96
CA VAL A 49 2.90 9.20 -7.77
C VAL A 49 2.99 9.65 -6.30
N LEU A 50 1.84 9.70 -5.63
CA LEU A 50 1.79 10.12 -4.23
C LEU A 50 2.14 9.01 -3.26
N ILE A 51 2.12 7.76 -3.70
CA ILE A 51 2.46 6.62 -2.86
C ILE A 51 3.98 6.46 -2.89
N PRO A 52 4.66 6.52 -1.72
CA PRO A 52 6.11 6.36 -1.72
C PRO A 52 6.51 4.95 -2.09
N GLN A 53 7.70 4.80 -2.65
CA GLN A 53 8.22 3.49 -3.02
C GLN A 53 8.76 2.74 -1.80
N ARG A 54 9.09 3.46 -0.74
CA ARG A 54 9.56 2.88 0.50
C ARG A 54 8.98 3.67 1.64
N LEU A 55 8.67 2.97 2.70
CA LEU A 55 8.29 3.58 3.97
C LEU A 55 9.37 3.18 4.97
N GLU A 56 10.21 4.14 5.34
CA GLU A 56 11.36 3.91 6.20
C GLU A 56 12.24 2.85 5.57
N GLU A 57 12.37 1.65 6.13
CA GLU A 57 13.24 0.63 5.57
C GLU A 57 12.49 -0.43 4.77
N TYR A 58 11.18 -0.29 4.61
CA TYR A 58 10.38 -1.33 3.99
C TYR A 58 9.90 -0.91 2.62
N PRO A 59 9.95 -1.81 1.63
CA PRO A 59 9.43 -1.49 0.31
C PRO A 59 7.91 -1.40 0.32
N VAL A 60 7.38 -0.66 -0.63
CA VAL A 60 5.94 -0.52 -0.81
C VAL A 60 5.58 -1.11 -2.16
N VAL A 61 4.58 -1.99 -2.16
CA VAL A 61 4.08 -2.62 -3.38
C VAL A 61 2.68 -2.10 -3.63
N VAL A 62 2.42 -1.62 -4.84
CA VAL A 62 1.10 -1.15 -5.24
C VAL A 62 0.47 -2.21 -6.13
N ARG A 63 -0.75 -2.60 -5.79
CA ARG A 63 -1.49 -3.59 -6.55
C ARG A 63 -2.86 -3.06 -6.92
N ILE A 64 -3.31 -3.42 -8.11
CA ILE A 64 -4.67 -3.09 -8.52
C ILE A 64 -5.52 -4.29 -8.17
N ILE A 65 -6.40 -4.12 -7.19
CA ILE A 65 -7.21 -5.24 -6.70
C ILE A 65 -8.68 -5.09 -7.09
N GLY A 66 -9.02 -3.95 -7.69
CA GLY A 66 -10.39 -3.72 -8.10
C GLY A 66 -11.30 -3.44 -6.93
N SER A 67 -12.52 -3.05 -7.26
CA SER A 67 -13.55 -2.88 -6.26
C SER A 67 -14.16 -4.22 -5.95
N VAL A 68 -14.34 -4.51 -4.67
CA VAL A 68 -15.06 -5.72 -4.30
C VAL A 68 -16.54 -5.38 -4.35
N LYS A 69 -17.24 -6.06 -5.19
CA LYS A 69 -18.67 -5.85 -5.32
C LYS A 69 -19.38 -7.16 -5.17
N ALA A 70 -20.43 -7.14 -4.37
CA ALA A 70 -21.32 -8.29 -4.30
C ALA A 70 -22.11 -8.36 -5.60
N LYS A 71 -22.26 -9.54 -6.09
CA LYS A 71 -23.00 -9.75 -7.33
C LYS A 71 -24.27 -10.45 -7.02
#